data_e98534cbdd877dd00068ff422c6cd7f5
#
_entry.id   e98534cbdd877dd00068ff422c6cd7f5
#
_cell.length_a   1.000
_cell.length_b   1.000
_cell.length_c   1.000
_cell.angle_alpha   90.00
_cell.angle_beta   90.00
_cell.angle_gamma   90.00
#
_symmetry.space_group_name_H-M   'P 1'
#
loop_
_entity.id
_entity.type
_entity.pdbx_description
1 polymer ?
#
loop_
_entity_poly.entity_id
_entity_poly.type
_entity_poly.pdbx_seq_one_letter_code
_entity_poly.pdbx_strand_id
1 'polypeptide(L)'
;VTKTLISLAAIALLLFSISVVAQEEIAPLNADTAMADAMNVQAAESESRNQFRSLDQDVQTLKKEVLDLNRDLFLLEEELLFPANSQVAFFVSMDVGEYFELDSVNIKIDGKEVANYLYTARETDALIRGGVHRVHMANLKTGDHELIAIFTGKGPHVRDYRRGATLSFEKGIGAKYLELEITDRVKKQQPEFVIKEWE
;
A
#
# COMPACT_ATOMS: atom_id res chain seq x y z
N VAL A 1 78.43 37.35 -2.44
CA VAL A 1 78.81 36.86 -1.14
C VAL A 1 78.16 37.66 0.01
N THR A 2 77.90 38.99 -0.16
CA THR A 2 77.38 39.86 0.90
C THR A 2 75.85 39.79 1.11
N LYS A 3 75.06 39.30 0.13
CA LYS A 3 73.62 39.20 0.26
C LYS A 3 73.13 37.93 1.01
N THR A 4 73.91 36.89 1.08
CA THR A 4 73.57 35.66 1.77
C THR A 4 73.84 35.74 3.27
N LEU A 5 74.78 36.58 3.70
CA LEU A 5 75.12 36.79 5.14
C LEU A 5 74.05 37.64 5.86
N ILE A 6 73.39 38.57 5.16
CA ILE A 6 72.33 39.42 5.75
C ILE A 6 71.05 38.59 5.98
N SER A 7 70.75 37.63 5.14
CA SER A 7 69.61 36.75 5.29
C SER A 7 69.73 35.78 6.47
N LEU A 8 70.91 35.28 6.79
CA LEU A 8 71.15 34.40 7.93
C LEU A 8 71.10 35.12 9.28
N ALA A 9 71.46 36.41 9.32
CA ALA A 9 71.39 37.23 10.56
C ALA A 9 69.92 37.59 10.91
N ALA A 10 69.07 37.78 9.90
CA ALA A 10 67.64 38.05 10.11
C ALA A 10 66.86 36.86 10.65
N ILE A 11 67.22 35.65 10.24
CA ILE A 11 66.59 34.41 10.73
C ILE A 11 67.03 34.08 12.17
N ALA A 12 68.24 34.40 12.54
CA ALA A 12 68.75 34.21 13.92
C ALA A 12 68.12 35.17 14.92
N LEU A 13 67.70 36.39 14.49
CA LEU A 13 67.06 37.38 15.37
C LEU A 13 65.54 37.04 15.59
N LEU A 14 64.90 36.33 14.68
CA LEU A 14 63.49 35.89 14.78
C LEU A 14 63.29 34.66 15.68
N LEU A 15 64.34 33.88 15.94
CA LEU A 15 64.28 32.69 16.80
C LEU A 15 64.54 33.01 18.27
N PHE A 16 64.94 34.24 18.61
CA PHE A 16 65.28 34.61 20.01
C PHE A 16 64.11 35.31 20.75
N SER A 17 62.98 35.56 20.10
CA SER A 17 61.87 36.29 20.70
C SER A 17 60.72 35.40 21.22
N ILE A 18 60.89 34.10 21.32
CA ILE A 18 59.89 33.15 21.84
C ILE A 18 60.36 32.47 23.11
N SER A 19 60.71 33.23 24.12
CA SER A 19 60.90 32.68 25.48
C SER A 19 60.59 33.72 26.55
N VAL A 20 59.37 34.32 26.48
CA VAL A 20 58.71 34.80 27.68
C VAL A 20 57.56 33.84 27.97
N VAL A 21 57.86 32.74 28.63
CA VAL A 21 56.87 31.93 29.32
C VAL A 21 56.46 32.75 30.53
N ALA A 22 55.29 33.33 30.46
CA ALA A 22 54.57 33.82 31.62
C ALA A 22 54.31 32.57 32.50
N GLN A 23 54.96 32.51 33.64
CA GLN A 23 54.59 31.59 34.71
C GLN A 23 53.23 32.06 35.22
N GLU A 24 52.17 31.51 34.70
CA GLU A 24 50.85 31.63 35.26
C GLU A 24 50.86 30.78 36.53
N GLU A 25 50.73 31.41 37.66
CA GLU A 25 50.61 30.84 39.00
C GLU A 25 49.37 29.92 38.97
N ILE A 26 49.59 28.60 38.93
CA ILE A 26 48.53 27.62 38.99
C ILE A 26 47.95 27.67 40.39
N ALA A 27 46.87 28.38 40.59
CA ALA A 27 46.03 28.25 41.78
C ALA A 27 45.61 26.77 41.92
N PRO A 28 45.57 26.22 43.12
CA PRO A 28 45.18 24.83 43.31
C PRO A 28 43.76 24.63 42.79
N LEU A 29 43.65 23.88 41.72
CA LEU A 29 42.37 23.49 41.15
C LEU A 29 41.65 22.62 42.18
N ASN A 30 40.59 23.13 42.79
CA ASN A 30 39.79 22.36 43.74
C ASN A 30 39.26 21.13 42.99
N ALA A 31 39.56 19.94 43.52
CA ALA A 31 39.20 18.65 42.94
C ALA A 31 37.66 18.56 42.65
N ASP A 32 36.88 19.25 43.45
CA ASP A 32 35.42 19.31 43.27
C ASP A 32 34.98 20.07 42.00
N THR A 33 35.69 21.12 41.58
CA THR A 33 35.38 21.88 40.37
C THR A 33 35.74 21.10 39.10
N ALA A 34 36.87 20.39 39.14
CA ALA A 34 37.31 19.55 38.02
C ALA A 34 36.40 18.33 37.82
N MET A 35 35.84 17.76 38.88
CA MET A 35 34.85 16.68 38.78
C MET A 35 33.50 17.18 38.23
N ALA A 36 33.05 18.35 38.65
CA ALA A 36 31.80 18.94 38.15
C ALA A 36 31.88 19.29 36.66
N ASP A 37 33.00 19.84 36.19
CA ASP A 37 33.23 20.13 34.77
C ASP A 37 33.35 18.84 33.93
N ALA A 38 34.02 17.82 34.42
CA ALA A 38 34.12 16.53 33.73
C ALA A 38 32.77 15.83 33.63
N MET A 39 31.92 15.88 34.66
CA MET A 39 30.57 15.33 34.61
C MET A 39 29.65 16.11 33.62
N ASN A 40 29.80 17.43 33.54
CA ASN A 40 29.03 18.27 32.65
C ASN A 40 29.40 18.04 31.18
N VAL A 41 30.69 17.84 30.89
CA VAL A 41 31.17 17.49 29.54
C VAL A 41 30.69 16.10 29.13
N GLN A 42 30.70 15.10 30.02
CA GLN A 42 30.17 13.76 29.73
C GLN A 42 28.67 13.75 29.54
N ALA A 43 27.90 14.57 30.27
CA ALA A 43 26.46 14.71 30.09
C ALA A 43 26.16 15.36 28.70
N ALA A 44 26.88 16.41 28.33
CA ALA A 44 26.72 17.05 27.03
C ALA A 44 27.09 16.14 25.85
N GLU A 45 28.14 15.32 25.99
CA GLU A 45 28.51 14.32 24.99
C GLU A 45 27.46 13.20 24.86
N SER A 46 26.88 12.77 25.99
CA SER A 46 25.84 11.75 25.99
C SER A 46 24.52 12.24 25.33
N GLU A 47 24.14 13.49 25.58
CA GLU A 47 23.02 14.14 24.95
C GLU A 47 23.24 14.29 23.42
N SER A 48 24.42 14.75 23.02
CA SER A 48 24.80 14.86 21.63
C SER A 48 24.75 13.51 20.91
N ARG A 49 25.27 12.46 21.52
CA ARG A 49 25.20 11.08 20.96
C ARG A 49 23.77 10.57 20.85
N ASN A 50 22.90 10.88 21.80
CA ASN A 50 21.50 10.50 21.74
C ASN A 50 20.75 11.27 20.64
N GLN A 51 21.04 12.56 20.48
CA GLN A 51 20.49 13.37 19.38
C GLN A 51 20.97 12.86 18.02
N PHE A 52 22.22 12.47 17.86
CA PHE A 52 22.71 11.87 16.61
C PHE A 52 22.05 10.52 16.32
N ARG A 53 21.81 9.70 17.34
CA ARG A 53 21.09 8.42 17.15
C ARG A 53 19.65 8.62 16.75
N SER A 54 18.95 9.58 17.38
CA SER A 54 17.56 9.89 16.98
C SER A 54 17.52 10.44 15.55
N LEU A 55 18.43 11.32 15.20
CA LEU A 55 18.52 11.87 13.84
C LEU A 55 18.81 10.77 12.80
N ASP A 56 19.71 9.84 13.11
CA ASP A 56 19.99 8.71 12.22
C ASP A 56 18.74 7.81 12.05
N GLN A 57 18.01 7.55 13.13
CA GLN A 57 16.73 6.82 13.08
C GLN A 57 15.70 7.55 12.23
N ASP A 58 15.57 8.86 12.40
CA ASP A 58 14.63 9.68 11.63
C ASP A 58 15.00 9.68 10.14
N VAL A 59 16.30 9.77 9.81
CA VAL A 59 16.79 9.68 8.44
C VAL A 59 16.51 8.30 7.83
N GLN A 60 16.73 7.21 8.59
CA GLN A 60 16.42 5.86 8.10
C GLN A 60 14.91 5.66 7.88
N THR A 61 14.09 6.19 8.78
CA THR A 61 12.64 6.16 8.66
C THR A 61 12.17 6.93 7.44
N LEU A 62 12.65 8.17 7.28
CA LEU A 62 12.35 9.00 6.12
C LEU A 62 12.77 8.35 4.81
N LYS A 63 13.96 7.72 4.79
CA LYS A 63 14.44 6.99 3.61
C LYS A 63 13.49 5.85 3.25
N LYS A 64 13.01 5.11 4.25
CA LYS A 64 12.05 4.03 4.04
C LYS A 64 10.72 4.58 3.51
N GLU A 65 10.21 5.63 4.12
CA GLU A 65 8.95 6.27 3.66
C GLU A 65 9.05 6.79 2.23
N VAL A 66 10.19 7.37 1.84
CA VAL A 66 10.42 7.82 0.45
C VAL A 66 10.47 6.64 -0.52
N LEU A 67 11.08 5.52 -0.13
CA LEU A 67 11.09 4.31 -0.98
C LEU A 67 9.70 3.71 -1.12
N ASP A 68 8.93 3.66 -0.04
CA ASP A 68 7.55 3.17 -0.05
C ASP A 68 6.66 4.10 -0.90
N LEU A 69 6.80 5.42 -0.76
CA LEU A 69 6.09 6.40 -1.58
C LEU A 69 6.43 6.27 -3.07
N ASN A 70 7.70 6.12 -3.41
CA ASN A 70 8.11 5.91 -4.81
C ASN A 70 7.51 4.63 -5.39
N ARG A 71 7.44 3.56 -4.59
CA ARG A 71 6.78 2.32 -5.01
C ARG A 71 5.30 2.53 -5.26
N ASP A 72 4.62 3.22 -4.35
CA ASP A 72 3.19 3.50 -4.48
C ASP A 72 2.90 4.41 -5.69
N LEU A 73 3.76 5.40 -5.95
CA LEU A 73 3.67 6.24 -7.15
C LEU A 73 3.86 5.43 -8.43
N PHE A 74 4.83 4.51 -8.46
CA PHE A 74 5.05 3.64 -9.62
C PHE A 74 3.84 2.73 -9.88
N LEU A 75 3.26 2.14 -8.83
CA LEU A 75 2.05 1.33 -8.95
C LEU A 75 0.87 2.15 -9.46
N LEU A 76 0.72 3.38 -8.97
CA LEU A 76 -0.33 4.29 -9.43
C LEU A 76 -0.13 4.70 -10.89
N GLU A 77 1.10 4.96 -11.30
CA GLU A 77 1.45 5.25 -12.69
C GLU A 77 1.11 4.08 -13.61
N GLU A 78 1.48 2.85 -13.22
CA GLU A 78 1.15 1.63 -13.97
C GLU A 78 -0.37 1.44 -14.09
N GLU A 79 -1.10 1.68 -13.01
CA GLU A 79 -2.56 1.56 -12.96
C GLU A 79 -3.25 2.60 -13.87
N LEU A 80 -2.67 3.79 -14.00
CA LEU A 80 -3.18 4.85 -14.89
C LEU A 80 -2.81 4.62 -16.36
N LEU A 81 -1.62 4.08 -16.64
CA LEU A 81 -1.15 3.84 -18.01
C LEU A 81 -1.79 2.59 -18.62
N PHE A 82 -2.05 1.56 -17.81
CA PHE A 82 -2.59 0.28 -18.25
C PHE A 82 -3.84 -0.13 -17.45
N PRO A 83 -4.93 0.67 -17.50
CA PRO A 83 -6.13 0.37 -16.73
C PRO A 83 -6.76 -0.97 -17.12
N ALA A 84 -6.54 -1.44 -18.35
CA ALA A 84 -7.03 -2.73 -18.81
C ALA A 84 -6.39 -3.92 -18.07
N ASN A 85 -5.18 -3.76 -17.55
CA ASN A 85 -4.45 -4.84 -16.89
C ASN A 85 -4.97 -5.12 -15.47
N SER A 86 -5.53 -4.14 -14.80
CA SER A 86 -6.09 -4.27 -13.45
C SER A 86 -7.60 -4.53 -13.45
N GLN A 87 -8.28 -4.43 -14.59
CA GLN A 87 -9.73 -4.54 -14.68
C GLN A 87 -10.24 -5.96 -14.44
N VAL A 88 -11.32 -6.03 -13.66
CA VAL A 88 -12.16 -7.22 -13.54
C VAL A 88 -13.60 -6.78 -13.81
N ALA A 89 -14.27 -7.42 -14.75
CA ALA A 89 -15.67 -7.15 -15.06
C ALA A 89 -16.55 -8.34 -14.65
N PHE A 90 -17.68 -8.00 -14.03
CA PHE A 90 -18.65 -8.97 -13.52
C PHE A 90 -19.91 -8.91 -14.37
N PHE A 91 -20.28 -10.05 -14.92
CA PHE A 91 -21.45 -10.22 -15.76
C PHE A 91 -22.45 -11.12 -15.09
N VAL A 92 -23.73 -10.85 -15.31
CA VAL A 92 -24.85 -11.72 -14.91
C VAL A 92 -25.52 -12.24 -16.14
N SER A 93 -25.72 -13.54 -16.20
CA SER A 93 -26.49 -14.24 -17.22
C SER A 93 -27.53 -15.15 -16.57
N MET A 94 -28.61 -15.41 -17.26
CA MET A 94 -29.69 -16.27 -16.79
C MET A 94 -30.06 -17.28 -17.88
N ASP A 95 -29.99 -18.54 -17.53
CA ASP A 95 -30.55 -19.66 -18.31
C ASP A 95 -31.61 -20.36 -17.45
N VAL A 96 -32.64 -19.59 -17.04
CA VAL A 96 -33.75 -20.06 -16.20
C VAL A 96 -35.03 -20.00 -16.98
N GLY A 97 -35.77 -21.10 -16.99
CA GLY A 97 -37.06 -21.16 -17.63
C GLY A 97 -38.19 -20.57 -16.80
N GLU A 98 -38.54 -21.23 -15.69
CA GLU A 98 -39.75 -20.89 -14.93
C GLU A 98 -39.55 -20.86 -13.40
N TYR A 99 -38.36 -21.23 -12.91
CA TYR A 99 -38.18 -21.51 -11.47
C TYR A 99 -37.58 -20.37 -10.66
N PHE A 100 -37.12 -19.28 -11.32
CA PHE A 100 -36.50 -18.18 -10.58
C PHE A 100 -36.69 -16.83 -11.30
N GLU A 101 -37.21 -15.86 -10.57
CA GLU A 101 -37.29 -14.48 -10.98
C GLU A 101 -36.28 -13.65 -10.17
N LEU A 102 -35.31 -13.07 -10.83
CA LEU A 102 -34.22 -12.32 -10.18
C LEU A 102 -34.69 -10.91 -9.80
N ASP A 103 -34.62 -10.57 -8.52
CA ASP A 103 -34.90 -9.21 -8.02
C ASP A 103 -33.63 -8.40 -7.83
N SER A 104 -32.57 -8.99 -7.28
CA SER A 104 -31.33 -8.24 -7.02
C SER A 104 -30.10 -9.15 -6.95
N VAL A 105 -28.96 -8.53 -7.26
CA VAL A 105 -27.62 -9.13 -7.11
C VAL A 105 -26.74 -8.21 -6.26
N ASN A 106 -26.15 -8.76 -5.21
CA ASN A 106 -25.16 -8.09 -4.38
C ASN A 106 -23.81 -8.79 -4.56
N ILE A 107 -22.78 -8.02 -4.89
CA ILE A 107 -21.42 -8.50 -5.15
C ILE A 107 -20.49 -7.99 -4.06
N LYS A 108 -19.74 -8.90 -3.47
CA LYS A 108 -18.67 -8.60 -2.51
C LYS A 108 -17.36 -9.18 -3.01
N ILE A 109 -16.30 -8.40 -2.87
CA ILE A 109 -14.92 -8.81 -3.17
C ILE A 109 -14.10 -8.62 -1.90
N ASP A 110 -13.39 -9.65 -1.48
CA ASP A 110 -12.55 -9.64 -0.27
C ASP A 110 -13.33 -9.14 0.98
N GLY A 111 -14.59 -9.57 1.09
CA GLY A 111 -15.48 -9.16 2.17
C GLY A 111 -16.08 -7.76 2.05
N LYS A 112 -15.67 -6.95 1.06
CA LYS A 112 -16.17 -5.59 0.82
C LYS A 112 -17.27 -5.62 -0.24
N GLU A 113 -18.41 -4.97 0.06
CA GLU A 113 -19.49 -4.77 -0.92
C GLU A 113 -19.04 -3.78 -1.99
N VAL A 114 -19.08 -4.22 -3.27
CA VAL A 114 -18.65 -3.43 -4.42
C VAL A 114 -19.80 -3.05 -5.34
N ALA A 115 -20.86 -3.86 -5.39
CA ALA A 115 -22.03 -3.57 -6.19
C ALA A 115 -23.29 -4.18 -5.56
N ASN A 116 -24.39 -3.45 -5.70
CA ASN A 116 -25.73 -3.91 -5.37
C ASN A 116 -26.67 -3.40 -6.45
N TYR A 117 -27.24 -4.31 -7.23
CA TYR A 117 -28.08 -3.98 -8.37
C TYR A 117 -29.47 -4.61 -8.23
N LEU A 118 -30.49 -3.77 -8.41
CA LEU A 118 -31.90 -4.19 -8.44
C LEU A 118 -32.37 -4.28 -9.89
N TYR A 119 -32.93 -5.41 -10.24
CA TYR A 119 -33.45 -5.69 -11.58
C TYR A 119 -34.92 -5.31 -11.70
N THR A 120 -35.24 -4.71 -12.83
CA THR A 120 -36.61 -4.50 -13.23
C THR A 120 -37.12 -5.71 -14.00
N ALA A 121 -38.44 -5.90 -14.07
CA ALA A 121 -39.04 -7.01 -14.82
C ALA A 121 -38.59 -7.03 -16.31
N ARG A 122 -38.38 -5.85 -16.91
CA ARG A 122 -37.89 -5.76 -18.31
C ARG A 122 -36.45 -6.25 -18.46
N GLU A 123 -35.58 -5.96 -17.49
CA GLU A 123 -34.19 -6.41 -17.49
C GLU A 123 -34.11 -7.91 -17.25
N THR A 124 -34.90 -8.43 -16.31
CA THR A 124 -35.01 -9.86 -16.04
C THR A 124 -35.51 -10.61 -17.30
N ASP A 125 -36.52 -10.10 -17.98
CA ASP A 125 -36.98 -10.65 -19.26
C ASP A 125 -35.89 -10.65 -20.33
N ALA A 126 -35.05 -9.61 -20.37
CA ALA A 126 -33.93 -9.56 -21.30
C ALA A 126 -32.86 -10.60 -20.99
N LEU A 127 -32.56 -10.82 -19.68
CA LEU A 127 -31.63 -11.87 -19.23
C LEU A 127 -32.14 -13.27 -19.59
N ILE A 128 -33.43 -13.56 -19.37
CA ILE A 128 -34.08 -14.85 -19.73
C ILE A 128 -34.01 -15.13 -21.25
N ARG A 129 -34.01 -14.08 -22.09
CA ARG A 129 -33.82 -14.22 -23.54
C ARG A 129 -32.35 -14.41 -23.96
N GLY A 130 -31.44 -14.62 -23.03
CA GLY A 130 -30.03 -14.79 -23.31
C GLY A 130 -29.23 -13.48 -23.27
N GLY A 131 -29.79 -12.43 -22.69
CA GLY A 131 -29.05 -11.20 -22.43
C GLY A 131 -27.99 -11.40 -21.35
N VAL A 132 -26.90 -10.65 -21.45
CA VAL A 132 -25.86 -10.62 -20.43
C VAL A 132 -25.72 -9.18 -19.95
N HIS A 133 -25.79 -8.98 -18.64
CA HIS A 133 -25.71 -7.67 -18.04
C HIS A 133 -24.37 -7.51 -17.31
N ARG A 134 -23.62 -6.45 -17.63
CA ARG A 134 -22.40 -6.10 -16.89
C ARG A 134 -22.79 -5.30 -15.65
N VAL A 135 -22.78 -5.96 -14.48
CA VAL A 135 -23.21 -5.36 -13.21
C VAL A 135 -22.18 -4.41 -12.66
N HIS A 136 -20.91 -4.79 -12.75
CA HIS A 136 -19.83 -4.01 -12.14
C HIS A 136 -18.51 -4.21 -12.88
N MET A 137 -17.65 -3.19 -12.76
CA MET A 137 -16.27 -3.25 -13.22
C MET A 137 -15.41 -2.61 -12.14
N ALA A 138 -14.41 -3.33 -11.67
CA ALA A 138 -13.50 -2.90 -10.63
C ALA A 138 -12.05 -3.06 -11.09
N ASN A 139 -11.16 -2.28 -10.49
CA ASN A 139 -9.73 -2.48 -10.60
C ASN A 139 -9.27 -3.27 -9.37
N LEU A 140 -8.73 -4.46 -9.61
CA LEU A 140 -8.17 -5.33 -8.58
C LEU A 140 -6.67 -5.48 -8.78
N LYS A 141 -5.93 -5.56 -7.68
CA LYS A 141 -4.50 -5.85 -7.71
C LYS A 141 -4.28 -7.30 -8.18
N THR A 142 -3.08 -7.61 -8.63
CA THR A 142 -2.69 -9.00 -8.91
C THR A 142 -2.61 -9.80 -7.61
N GLY A 143 -3.12 -11.02 -7.63
CA GLY A 143 -3.15 -11.92 -6.48
C GLY A 143 -4.47 -12.68 -6.34
N ASP A 144 -4.61 -13.36 -5.22
CA ASP A 144 -5.80 -14.14 -4.89
C ASP A 144 -6.90 -13.25 -4.32
N HIS A 145 -8.09 -13.40 -4.86
CA HIS A 145 -9.28 -12.67 -4.44
C HIS A 145 -10.46 -13.61 -4.21
N GLU A 146 -11.34 -13.25 -3.29
CA GLU A 146 -12.57 -13.95 -3.03
C GLU A 146 -13.76 -13.13 -3.52
N LEU A 147 -14.56 -13.74 -4.42
CA LEU A 147 -15.82 -13.19 -4.90
C LEU A 147 -16.99 -13.90 -4.21
N ILE A 148 -17.89 -13.12 -3.64
CA ILE A 148 -19.15 -13.60 -3.08
C ILE A 148 -20.29 -12.87 -3.80
N ALA A 149 -21.11 -13.62 -4.54
CA ALA A 149 -22.31 -13.10 -5.18
C ALA A 149 -23.54 -13.60 -4.42
N ILE A 150 -24.41 -12.67 -4.02
CA ILE A 150 -25.67 -12.97 -3.34
C ILE A 150 -26.81 -12.59 -4.26
N PHE A 151 -27.61 -13.57 -4.62
CA PHE A 151 -28.79 -13.41 -5.48
C PHE A 151 -30.03 -13.43 -4.59
N THR A 152 -30.91 -12.47 -4.81
CA THR A 152 -32.22 -12.40 -4.16
C THR A 152 -33.27 -12.35 -5.25
N GLY A 153 -34.36 -13.10 -5.05
CA GLY A 153 -35.42 -13.16 -6.03
C GLY A 153 -36.55 -14.06 -5.56
N LYS A 154 -37.48 -14.35 -6.45
CA LYS A 154 -38.61 -15.23 -6.18
C LYS A 154 -38.37 -16.60 -6.82
N GLY A 155 -38.44 -17.61 -5.99
CA GLY A 155 -38.35 -19.00 -6.41
C GLY A 155 -39.70 -19.62 -6.73
N PRO A 156 -39.75 -20.96 -6.91
CA PRO A 156 -41.00 -21.69 -7.14
C PRO A 156 -42.05 -21.38 -6.07
N HIS A 157 -43.29 -21.19 -6.51
CA HIS A 157 -44.42 -20.86 -5.64
C HIS A 157 -44.32 -19.46 -4.98
N VAL A 158 -43.65 -18.48 -5.64
CA VAL A 158 -43.55 -17.08 -5.19
C VAL A 158 -42.88 -16.94 -3.80
N ARG A 159 -42.00 -17.87 -3.44
CA ARG A 159 -41.24 -17.77 -2.19
C ARG A 159 -40.00 -16.91 -2.38
N ASP A 160 -39.74 -16.06 -1.41
CA ASP A 160 -38.47 -15.33 -1.35
C ASP A 160 -37.29 -16.30 -1.31
N TYR A 161 -36.37 -16.10 -2.22
CA TYR A 161 -35.22 -16.95 -2.42
C TYR A 161 -33.95 -16.12 -2.31
N ARG A 162 -33.08 -16.47 -1.43
CA ARG A 162 -31.77 -15.83 -1.28
C ARG A 162 -30.67 -16.88 -1.26
N ARG A 163 -29.77 -16.80 -2.22
CA ARG A 163 -28.65 -17.72 -2.38
C ARG A 163 -27.37 -16.97 -2.67
N GLY A 164 -26.24 -17.55 -2.21
CA GLY A 164 -24.92 -17.05 -2.50
C GLY A 164 -24.09 -18.07 -3.26
N ALA A 165 -23.25 -17.58 -4.14
CA ALA A 165 -22.17 -18.30 -4.76
C ALA A 165 -20.84 -17.64 -4.36
N THR A 166 -19.83 -18.47 -4.10
CA THR A 166 -18.49 -18.00 -3.75
C THR A 166 -17.48 -18.62 -4.70
N LEU A 167 -16.54 -17.80 -5.17
CA LEU A 167 -15.41 -18.24 -6.00
C LEU A 167 -14.13 -17.58 -5.50
N SER A 168 -13.09 -18.36 -5.28
CA SER A 168 -11.73 -17.84 -5.13
C SER A 168 -11.07 -17.89 -6.49
N PHE A 169 -10.53 -16.76 -6.93
CA PHE A 169 -9.89 -16.63 -8.23
C PHE A 169 -8.57 -15.87 -8.13
N GLU A 170 -7.62 -16.22 -8.98
CA GLU A 170 -6.36 -15.51 -9.11
C GLU A 170 -6.48 -14.42 -10.17
N LYS A 171 -6.16 -13.18 -9.81
CA LYS A 171 -6.04 -12.06 -10.74
C LYS A 171 -4.60 -11.98 -11.23
N GLY A 172 -4.39 -12.37 -12.48
CA GLY A 172 -3.13 -12.21 -13.18
C GLY A 172 -2.97 -10.84 -13.85
N ILE A 173 -1.96 -10.74 -14.73
CA ILE A 173 -1.77 -9.60 -15.61
C ILE A 173 -2.80 -9.67 -16.74
N GLY A 174 -3.56 -8.61 -16.98
CA GLY A 174 -4.60 -8.54 -18.00
C GLY A 174 -6.00 -8.41 -17.42
N ALA A 175 -6.97 -8.07 -18.26
CA ALA A 175 -8.37 -8.01 -17.87
C ALA A 175 -8.90 -9.41 -17.52
N LYS A 176 -9.77 -9.49 -16.51
CA LYS A 176 -10.43 -10.74 -16.13
C LYS A 176 -11.94 -10.55 -16.17
N TYR A 177 -12.63 -11.55 -16.67
CA TYR A 177 -14.08 -11.54 -16.83
C TYR A 177 -14.69 -12.67 -16.04
N LEU A 178 -15.65 -12.35 -15.16
CA LEU A 178 -16.33 -13.30 -14.30
C LEU A 178 -17.82 -13.26 -14.61
N GLU A 179 -18.38 -14.40 -14.94
CA GLU A 179 -19.80 -14.56 -15.20
C GLU A 179 -20.51 -15.19 -14.02
N LEU A 180 -21.54 -14.54 -13.55
CA LEU A 180 -22.47 -15.00 -12.54
C LEU A 180 -23.66 -15.62 -13.25
N GLU A 181 -23.62 -16.93 -13.45
CA GLU A 181 -24.65 -17.66 -14.20
C GLU A 181 -25.71 -18.19 -13.26
N ILE A 182 -26.96 -17.98 -13.61
CA ILE A 182 -28.13 -18.54 -12.93
C ILE A 182 -28.77 -19.54 -13.89
N THR A 183 -28.71 -20.84 -13.52
CA THR A 183 -29.25 -21.94 -14.35
C THR A 183 -30.33 -22.72 -13.62
N ASP A 184 -31.28 -23.28 -14.37
CA ASP A 184 -32.27 -24.18 -13.82
C ASP A 184 -31.83 -25.63 -13.89
N ARG A 185 -31.72 -26.27 -12.73
CA ARG A 185 -31.63 -27.73 -12.67
C ARG A 185 -33.02 -28.36 -12.73
N VAL A 186 -33.43 -28.73 -13.94
CA VAL A 186 -34.72 -29.39 -14.19
C VAL A 186 -34.98 -30.56 -13.28
N LYS A 187 -33.94 -31.35 -12.94
CA LYS A 187 -34.06 -32.50 -12.04
C LYS A 187 -34.44 -32.16 -10.59
N LYS A 188 -34.04 -30.94 -10.13
CA LYS A 188 -34.25 -30.50 -8.74
C LYS A 188 -35.34 -29.46 -8.61
N GLN A 189 -35.83 -28.92 -9.73
CA GLN A 189 -36.77 -27.78 -9.78
C GLN A 189 -36.29 -26.58 -8.92
N GLN A 190 -34.99 -26.35 -8.91
CA GLN A 190 -34.35 -25.30 -8.13
C GLN A 190 -33.29 -24.60 -8.96
N PRO A 191 -33.15 -23.28 -8.83
CA PRO A 191 -32.07 -22.56 -9.47
C PRO A 191 -30.72 -22.93 -8.89
N GLU A 192 -29.71 -23.03 -9.73
CA GLU A 192 -28.31 -23.17 -9.37
C GLU A 192 -27.56 -21.90 -9.76
N PHE A 193 -26.67 -21.47 -8.89
CA PHE A 193 -25.86 -20.27 -9.05
C PHE A 193 -24.40 -20.68 -9.20
N VAL A 194 -23.81 -20.37 -10.33
CA VAL A 194 -22.44 -20.75 -10.65
C VAL A 194 -21.67 -19.50 -11.05
N ILE A 195 -20.40 -19.43 -10.68
CA ILE A 195 -19.50 -18.40 -11.15
C ILE A 195 -18.50 -19.03 -12.09
N LYS A 196 -18.42 -18.51 -13.32
CA LYS A 196 -17.50 -18.95 -14.37
C LYS A 196 -16.48 -17.88 -14.66
N GLU A 197 -15.26 -18.32 -14.95
CA GLU A 197 -14.21 -17.44 -15.47
C GLU A 197 -14.24 -17.51 -17.00
N TRP A 198 -14.18 -16.34 -17.63
CA TRP A 198 -13.96 -16.24 -19.07
C TRP A 198 -12.50 -15.89 -19.32
N GLU A 199 -11.86 -16.63 -20.17
CA GLU A 199 -10.52 -16.37 -20.67
C GLU A 199 -10.56 -15.52 -21.96
#